data_774841388e03330cf24aed8439758430
#
_entry.id   774841388e03330cf24aed8439758430
#
_cell.length_a   1.000
_cell.length_b   1.000
_cell.length_c   1.000
_cell.angle_alpha   90.00
_cell.angle_beta   90.00
_cell.angle_gamma   90.00
#
_symmetry.space_group_name_H-M   'P 1'
#
loop_
_entity.id
_entity.type
_entity.pdbx_description
1 polymer ?
#
loop_
_entity_poly.entity_id
_entity_poly.type
_entity_poly.pdbx_seq_one_letter_code
_entity_poly.pdbx_strand_id
1 'polypeptide(L)'
;MSFFPRLIVALRKPVVMAVKKPTPLTYIGAGRLRQAAELLRQTGSHRVLVMTTPGMMRRGQLDQTLSELKENGMEAVVFDRVSPDPTFGVVEEAVSCAAGCDAILAVGGGSVLDAAKTAAAAIANHKPAEKLVGTLKVKKQPMPLIAVPTTAGTGSETTIAAVISGTATHRKRQILDPKLVPFVAILDPELTVGLPQGNTIHTAMDALTHALEAYVSTYATPETDRYAEMAAKMIYEALPVVREEPKNVEMREQLLVASFLAGMAFTRTYVGYVHAFAHSIGGRYGVAHGLANAVLLPHIMAYYLPVSTPRLARMAQICGISGDSDESTRARAFVESIAAMNQTGGVPERLAEFPRAEIDAVIKEAFQECHGTYPVPRYYTRPAARALLEQVCAE
;
A
#
# COMPACT_ATOMS: atom_id res chain seq x y z
N MET A 1 -8.69 -19.51 -22.42
CA MET A 1 -9.31 -18.73 -21.30
C MET A 1 -8.73 -17.35 -21.03
N SER A 2 -7.52 -17.02 -21.47
CA SER A 2 -6.89 -15.70 -21.20
C SER A 2 -7.32 -14.54 -22.11
N PHE A 3 -8.01 -14.80 -23.22
CA PHE A 3 -8.43 -13.77 -24.18
C PHE A 3 -9.48 -12.80 -23.60
N PHE A 4 -10.50 -13.33 -22.95
CA PHE A 4 -11.63 -12.53 -22.45
C PHE A 4 -11.24 -11.53 -21.33
N PRO A 5 -10.47 -11.91 -20.30
CA PRO A 5 -9.96 -10.95 -19.31
C PRO A 5 -9.08 -9.86 -19.91
N ARG A 6 -8.22 -10.21 -20.89
CA ARG A 6 -7.38 -9.23 -21.58
C ARG A 6 -8.19 -8.20 -22.36
N LEU A 7 -9.24 -8.64 -23.05
CA LEU A 7 -10.12 -7.75 -23.80
C LEU A 7 -10.83 -6.75 -22.86
N ILE A 8 -11.38 -7.22 -21.75
CA ILE A 8 -12.03 -6.36 -20.76
C ILE A 8 -11.05 -5.29 -20.24
N VAL A 9 -9.85 -5.69 -19.83
CA VAL A 9 -8.81 -4.76 -19.36
C VAL A 9 -8.44 -3.75 -20.44
N ALA A 10 -8.24 -4.20 -21.69
CA ALA A 10 -7.92 -3.29 -22.80
C ALA A 10 -9.04 -2.27 -23.07
N LEU A 11 -10.30 -2.69 -23.04
CA LEU A 11 -11.46 -1.80 -23.22
C LEU A 11 -11.62 -0.80 -22.07
N ARG A 12 -11.24 -1.15 -20.85
CA ARG A 12 -11.30 -0.26 -19.69
C ARG A 12 -10.15 0.77 -19.65
N LYS A 13 -9.01 0.49 -20.31
CA LYS A 13 -7.81 1.33 -20.25
C LYS A 13 -8.09 2.82 -20.53
N PRO A 14 -8.77 3.23 -21.61
CA PRO A 14 -9.03 4.65 -21.89
C PRO A 14 -9.78 5.35 -20.75
N VAL A 15 -10.79 4.68 -20.20
CA VAL A 15 -11.61 5.23 -19.10
C VAL A 15 -10.77 5.39 -17.84
N VAL A 16 -9.99 4.38 -17.48
CA VAL A 16 -9.12 4.42 -16.31
C VAL A 16 -8.04 5.48 -16.44
N MET A 17 -7.47 5.64 -17.63
CA MET A 17 -6.46 6.66 -17.89
C MET A 17 -7.03 8.09 -17.88
N ALA A 18 -8.29 8.28 -18.27
CA ALA A 18 -8.95 9.58 -18.25
C ALA A 18 -9.30 10.07 -16.83
N VAL A 19 -9.42 9.19 -15.85
CA VAL A 19 -9.69 9.57 -14.47
C VAL A 19 -8.46 10.27 -13.87
N LYS A 20 -8.61 11.56 -13.53
CA LYS A 20 -7.57 12.31 -12.80
C LYS A 20 -7.31 11.63 -11.44
N LYS A 21 -6.04 11.41 -11.13
CA LYS A 21 -5.59 10.94 -9.84
C LYS A 21 -4.77 12.07 -9.21
N PRO A 22 -5.37 12.82 -8.25
CA PRO A 22 -4.66 13.92 -7.61
C PRO A 22 -3.42 13.42 -6.87
N THR A 23 -2.49 14.32 -6.63
CA THR A 23 -1.32 14.09 -5.79
C THR A 23 -1.48 14.96 -4.55
N PRO A 24 -1.27 14.44 -3.34
CA PRO A 24 -1.33 15.24 -2.13
C PRO A 24 -0.20 16.28 -2.11
N LEU A 25 -0.41 17.40 -1.43
CA LEU A 25 0.70 18.24 -1.01
C LEU A 25 1.60 17.43 -0.08
N THR A 26 2.90 17.38 -0.35
CA THR A 26 3.79 16.45 0.35
C THR A 26 4.90 17.20 1.08
N TYR A 27 5.03 16.91 2.38
CA TYR A 27 6.10 17.41 3.24
C TYR A 27 6.97 16.23 3.66
N ILE A 28 8.29 16.33 3.43
CA ILE A 28 9.25 15.25 3.67
C ILE A 28 10.32 15.76 4.64
N GLY A 29 10.70 14.92 5.59
CA GLY A 29 11.82 15.16 6.50
C GLY A 29 11.51 14.86 7.96
N ALA A 30 12.57 14.73 8.75
CA ALA A 30 12.50 14.49 10.18
C ALA A 30 11.79 15.63 10.92
N GLY A 31 10.89 15.30 11.85
CA GLY A 31 10.14 16.28 12.65
C GLY A 31 9.04 17.02 11.89
N ARG A 32 8.69 16.62 10.66
CA ARG A 32 7.66 17.29 9.85
C ARG A 32 6.25 17.13 10.39
N LEU A 33 5.98 16.14 11.24
CA LEU A 33 4.69 16.02 11.92
C LEU A 33 4.28 17.31 12.64
N ARG A 34 5.24 18.07 13.17
CA ARG A 34 5.02 19.37 13.84
C ARG A 34 4.31 20.40 12.96
N GLN A 35 4.38 20.26 11.65
CA GLN A 35 3.69 21.18 10.73
C GLN A 35 2.19 20.88 10.60
N ALA A 36 1.71 19.73 11.10
CA ALA A 36 0.31 19.32 10.93
C ALA A 36 -0.67 20.34 11.51
N ALA A 37 -0.40 20.89 12.70
CA ALA A 37 -1.28 21.86 13.34
C ALA A 37 -1.39 23.15 12.51
N GLU A 38 -0.28 23.69 12.04
CA GLU A 38 -0.28 24.91 11.22
C GLU A 38 -0.97 24.67 9.86
N LEU A 39 -0.74 23.52 9.22
CA LEU A 39 -1.40 23.17 7.96
C LEU A 39 -2.92 23.04 8.12
N LEU A 40 -3.39 22.46 9.22
CA LEU A 40 -4.82 22.39 9.56
C LEU A 40 -5.40 23.78 9.84
N ARG A 41 -4.69 24.63 10.59
CA ARG A 41 -5.08 26.01 10.83
C ARG A 41 -5.28 26.80 9.52
N GLN A 42 -4.40 26.59 8.54
CA GLN A 42 -4.48 27.24 7.22
C GLN A 42 -5.72 26.78 6.42
N THR A 43 -6.29 25.60 6.69
CA THR A 43 -7.56 25.18 6.10
C THR A 43 -8.79 25.79 6.79
N GLY A 44 -8.59 26.54 7.87
CA GLY A 44 -9.67 27.09 8.68
C GLY A 44 -10.31 26.07 9.62
N SER A 45 -9.61 25.00 9.94
CA SER A 45 -10.14 23.94 10.81
C SER A 45 -10.15 24.38 12.27
N HIS A 46 -11.20 23.97 12.99
CA HIS A 46 -11.41 24.28 14.40
C HIS A 46 -11.51 23.04 15.30
N ARG A 47 -11.98 21.92 14.74
CA ARG A 47 -12.14 20.67 15.47
C ARG A 47 -11.66 19.49 14.63
N VAL A 48 -10.60 18.84 15.10
CA VAL A 48 -9.82 17.85 14.33
C VAL A 48 -10.04 16.45 14.91
N LEU A 49 -10.49 15.50 14.09
CA LEU A 49 -10.45 14.09 14.44
C LEU A 49 -9.01 13.56 14.25
N VAL A 50 -8.37 13.18 15.36
CA VAL A 50 -7.02 12.55 15.32
C VAL A 50 -7.20 11.04 15.34
N MET A 51 -6.94 10.38 14.23
CA MET A 51 -7.05 8.92 14.09
C MET A 51 -5.69 8.26 14.18
N THR A 52 -5.56 7.28 15.07
CA THR A 52 -4.30 6.58 15.32
C THR A 52 -4.51 5.18 15.92
N THR A 53 -3.44 4.57 16.41
CA THR A 53 -3.46 3.28 17.10
C THR A 53 -3.26 3.43 18.62
N PRO A 54 -3.74 2.46 19.44
CA PRO A 54 -3.49 2.49 20.88
C PRO A 54 -1.98 2.53 21.23
N GLY A 55 -1.16 1.90 20.37
CA GLY A 55 0.29 1.87 20.57
C GLY A 55 0.96 3.24 20.41
N MET A 56 0.52 4.05 19.45
CA MET A 56 1.02 5.42 19.26
C MET A 56 0.73 6.30 20.48
N MET A 57 -0.51 6.23 20.97
CA MET A 57 -0.93 7.00 22.18
C MET A 57 -0.15 6.56 23.42
N ARG A 58 -0.06 5.26 23.71
CA ARG A 58 0.69 4.76 24.87
C ARG A 58 2.18 5.15 24.88
N ARG A 59 2.79 5.35 23.72
CA ARG A 59 4.19 5.80 23.58
C ARG A 59 4.35 7.33 23.62
N GLY A 60 3.27 8.08 23.79
CA GLY A 60 3.32 9.56 23.80
C GLY A 60 3.76 10.19 22.47
N GLN A 61 3.69 9.45 21.36
CA GLN A 61 4.21 9.92 20.06
C GLN A 61 3.40 11.07 19.46
N LEU A 62 2.19 11.31 19.97
CA LEU A 62 1.30 12.39 19.54
C LEU A 62 1.12 13.50 20.58
N ASP A 63 1.74 13.41 21.77
CA ASP A 63 1.51 14.37 22.86
C ASP A 63 1.85 15.81 22.43
N GLN A 64 3.00 15.98 21.75
CA GLN A 64 3.40 17.28 21.21
C GLN A 64 2.40 17.78 20.15
N THR A 65 1.99 16.93 19.20
CA THR A 65 1.02 17.30 18.16
C THR A 65 -0.33 17.70 18.73
N LEU A 66 -0.80 17.01 19.77
CA LEU A 66 -2.04 17.37 20.47
C LEU A 66 -1.92 18.72 21.20
N SER A 67 -0.75 19.02 21.80
CA SER A 67 -0.48 20.33 22.40
C SER A 67 -0.45 21.43 21.33
N GLU A 68 0.23 21.19 20.21
CA GLU A 68 0.31 22.12 19.09
C GLU A 68 -1.07 22.42 18.46
N LEU A 69 -1.95 21.42 18.33
CA LEU A 69 -3.34 21.64 17.89
C LEU A 69 -4.07 22.60 18.83
N LYS A 70 -3.98 22.36 20.16
CA LYS A 70 -4.59 23.21 21.17
C LYS A 70 -4.02 24.65 21.17
N GLU A 71 -2.71 24.79 21.06
CA GLU A 71 -2.02 26.10 21.00
C GLU A 71 -2.44 26.89 19.75
N ASN A 72 -2.77 26.21 18.65
CA ASN A 72 -3.32 26.82 17.44
C ASN A 72 -4.85 27.01 17.48
N GLY A 73 -5.48 26.86 18.65
CA GLY A 73 -6.91 27.12 18.86
C GLY A 73 -7.84 26.01 18.33
N MET A 74 -7.33 24.82 18.09
CA MET A 74 -8.12 23.69 17.59
C MET A 74 -8.44 22.68 18.72
N GLU A 75 -9.64 22.16 18.70
CA GLU A 75 -10.04 21.04 19.56
C GLU A 75 -9.64 19.71 18.89
N ALA A 76 -8.91 18.86 19.61
CA ALA A 76 -8.57 17.51 19.14
C ALA A 76 -9.54 16.47 19.71
N VAL A 77 -10.19 15.71 18.84
CA VAL A 77 -10.98 14.52 19.18
C VAL A 77 -10.15 13.30 18.84
N VAL A 78 -9.67 12.56 19.82
CA VAL A 78 -8.79 11.41 19.58
C VAL A 78 -9.59 10.13 19.41
N PHE A 79 -9.34 9.42 18.29
CA PHE A 79 -9.79 8.07 18.05
C PHE A 79 -8.59 7.16 17.86
N ASP A 80 -8.20 6.44 18.90
CA ASP A 80 -7.00 5.61 18.95
C ASP A 80 -7.27 4.10 18.84
N ARG A 81 -8.45 3.69 18.37
CA ARG A 81 -8.88 2.29 18.34
C ARG A 81 -8.71 1.59 17.01
N VAL A 82 -7.90 2.15 16.09
CA VAL A 82 -7.64 1.49 14.83
C VAL A 82 -6.64 0.35 15.04
N SER A 83 -7.08 -0.87 14.75
CA SER A 83 -6.26 -2.09 14.71
C SER A 83 -5.83 -2.44 13.28
N PRO A 84 -4.84 -3.33 13.09
CA PRO A 84 -4.58 -3.91 11.78
C PRO A 84 -5.84 -4.52 11.15
N ASP A 85 -5.96 -4.41 9.82
CA ASP A 85 -7.13 -4.86 9.05
C ASP A 85 -8.47 -4.32 9.59
N PRO A 86 -8.66 -2.98 9.66
CA PRO A 86 -9.81 -2.36 10.30
C PRO A 86 -11.11 -2.78 9.62
N THR A 87 -12.14 -2.99 10.43
CA THR A 87 -13.48 -3.33 9.96
C THR A 87 -14.34 -2.09 9.72
N PHE A 88 -15.44 -2.25 8.97
CA PHE A 88 -16.44 -1.18 8.85
C PHE A 88 -16.99 -0.76 10.21
N GLY A 89 -17.10 -1.66 11.20
CA GLY A 89 -17.51 -1.32 12.55
C GLY A 89 -16.59 -0.29 13.21
N VAL A 90 -15.27 -0.47 13.12
CA VAL A 90 -14.27 0.50 13.62
C VAL A 90 -14.39 1.84 12.91
N VAL A 91 -14.65 1.84 11.60
CA VAL A 91 -14.86 3.09 10.83
C VAL A 91 -16.13 3.81 11.29
N GLU A 92 -17.25 3.10 11.52
CA GLU A 92 -18.49 3.71 12.01
C GLU A 92 -18.34 4.28 13.42
N GLU A 93 -17.53 3.64 14.29
CA GLU A 93 -17.16 4.23 15.57
C GLU A 93 -16.39 5.55 15.42
N ALA A 94 -15.41 5.59 14.52
CA ALA A 94 -14.67 6.81 14.21
C ALA A 94 -15.58 7.92 13.65
N VAL A 95 -16.51 7.57 12.76
CA VAL A 95 -17.53 8.49 12.22
C VAL A 95 -18.40 9.06 13.36
N SER A 96 -18.79 8.22 14.31
CA SER A 96 -19.59 8.66 15.46
C SER A 96 -18.82 9.61 16.38
N CYS A 97 -17.51 9.40 16.58
CA CYS A 97 -16.63 10.30 17.34
C CYS A 97 -16.38 11.63 16.63
N ALA A 98 -16.50 11.66 15.29
CA ALA A 98 -16.20 12.83 14.47
C ALA A 98 -17.28 13.93 14.48
N ALA A 99 -18.28 13.85 15.37
CA ALA A 99 -19.35 14.84 15.43
C ALA A 99 -18.80 16.27 15.62
N GLY A 100 -19.09 17.14 14.66
CA GLY A 100 -18.59 18.53 14.64
C GLY A 100 -17.14 18.70 14.21
N CYS A 101 -16.41 17.65 13.88
CA CYS A 101 -15.06 17.77 13.29
C CYS A 101 -15.14 18.27 11.85
N ASP A 102 -14.18 19.11 11.49
CA ASP A 102 -14.06 19.74 10.16
C ASP A 102 -12.77 19.32 9.42
N ALA A 103 -11.89 18.57 10.08
CA ALA A 103 -10.70 17.97 9.48
C ALA A 103 -10.32 16.64 10.15
N ILE A 104 -9.45 15.87 9.50
CA ILE A 104 -8.86 14.64 10.03
C ILE A 104 -7.34 14.72 9.97
N LEU A 105 -6.68 14.35 11.07
CA LEU A 105 -5.25 14.03 11.13
C LEU A 105 -5.12 12.52 11.37
N ALA A 106 -4.62 11.78 10.38
CA ALA A 106 -4.41 10.35 10.47
C ALA A 106 -2.92 10.03 10.63
N VAL A 107 -2.51 9.47 11.76
CA VAL A 107 -1.11 9.12 12.04
C VAL A 107 -1.01 7.64 12.32
N GLY A 108 -0.44 6.87 11.38
CA GLY A 108 -0.36 5.42 11.51
C GLY A 108 0.02 4.72 10.20
N GLY A 109 0.02 3.41 10.21
CA GLY A 109 0.20 2.61 9.00
C GLY A 109 -1.04 2.64 8.07
N GLY A 110 -0.98 1.89 6.97
CA GLY A 110 -2.06 1.84 5.97
C GLY A 110 -3.46 1.61 6.54
N SER A 111 -3.59 0.78 7.57
CA SER A 111 -4.87 0.54 8.28
C SER A 111 -5.50 1.81 8.84
N VAL A 112 -4.68 2.68 9.46
CA VAL A 112 -5.16 3.96 10.00
C VAL A 112 -5.54 4.90 8.86
N LEU A 113 -4.69 4.99 7.84
CA LEU A 113 -4.93 5.88 6.70
C LEU A 113 -6.19 5.48 5.92
N ASP A 114 -6.39 4.18 5.68
CA ASP A 114 -7.57 3.67 4.99
C ASP A 114 -8.86 3.86 5.80
N ALA A 115 -8.81 3.63 7.13
CA ALA A 115 -9.92 3.91 8.01
C ALA A 115 -10.28 5.41 8.00
N ALA A 116 -9.27 6.29 8.04
CA ALA A 116 -9.46 7.75 8.01
C ALA A 116 -10.05 8.24 6.68
N LYS A 117 -9.53 7.76 5.54
CA LYS A 117 -10.07 8.05 4.20
C LYS A 117 -11.53 7.63 4.08
N THR A 118 -11.83 6.44 4.61
CA THR A 118 -13.19 5.89 4.60
C THR A 118 -14.13 6.66 5.51
N ALA A 119 -13.70 7.01 6.73
CA ALA A 119 -14.47 7.84 7.66
C ALA A 119 -14.76 9.23 7.08
N ALA A 120 -13.74 9.90 6.52
CA ALA A 120 -13.90 11.19 5.85
C ALA A 120 -14.95 11.13 4.72
N ALA A 121 -14.91 10.06 3.91
CA ALA A 121 -15.87 9.86 2.83
C ALA A 121 -17.28 9.54 3.37
N ALA A 122 -17.42 8.74 4.41
CA ALA A 122 -18.70 8.39 5.03
C ALA A 122 -19.39 9.63 5.62
N ILE A 123 -18.65 10.44 6.37
CA ILE A 123 -19.12 11.70 6.97
C ILE A 123 -19.62 12.65 5.87
N ALA A 124 -18.82 12.94 4.84
CA ALA A 124 -19.16 13.86 3.78
C ALA A 124 -20.40 13.43 2.99
N ASN A 125 -20.59 12.12 2.81
CA ASN A 125 -21.69 11.57 2.02
C ASN A 125 -22.94 11.23 2.86
N HIS A 126 -22.89 11.36 4.19
CA HIS A 126 -23.96 10.98 5.13
C HIS A 126 -24.46 9.55 4.87
N LYS A 127 -23.52 8.60 4.72
CA LYS A 127 -23.79 7.20 4.40
C LYS A 127 -22.92 6.28 5.23
N PRO A 128 -23.43 5.10 5.61
CA PRO A 128 -22.59 4.06 6.16
C PRO A 128 -21.42 3.74 5.24
N ALA A 129 -20.24 3.56 5.81
CA ALA A 129 -18.98 3.34 5.09
C ALA A 129 -19.08 2.16 4.09
N GLU A 130 -19.78 1.09 4.47
CA GLU A 130 -19.98 -0.10 3.61
C GLU A 130 -20.73 0.21 2.30
N LYS A 131 -21.57 1.25 2.28
CA LYS A 131 -22.30 1.69 1.07
C LYS A 131 -21.40 2.41 0.06
N LEU A 132 -20.18 2.76 0.44
CA LEU A 132 -19.17 3.38 -0.43
C LEU A 132 -18.29 2.36 -1.16
N VAL A 133 -18.40 1.08 -0.83
CA VAL A 133 -17.62 0.00 -1.46
C VAL A 133 -17.82 -0.02 -2.98
N GLY A 134 -16.72 -0.12 -3.71
CA GLY A 134 -16.66 -0.13 -5.18
C GLY A 134 -16.03 1.14 -5.75
N THR A 135 -16.25 1.38 -7.03
CA THR A 135 -15.59 2.46 -7.77
C THR A 135 -16.50 3.67 -7.93
N LEU A 136 -15.98 4.89 -7.69
CA LEU A 136 -16.64 6.19 -7.89
C LEU A 136 -17.97 6.34 -7.13
N LYS A 137 -18.00 5.82 -5.89
CA LYS A 137 -19.17 5.89 -5.01
C LYS A 137 -19.20 7.12 -4.10
N VAL A 138 -18.06 7.78 -3.91
CA VAL A 138 -17.95 9.01 -3.11
C VAL A 138 -18.48 10.19 -3.92
N LYS A 139 -19.66 10.72 -3.55
CA LYS A 139 -20.31 11.80 -4.30
C LYS A 139 -19.81 13.18 -3.89
N LYS A 140 -19.65 13.42 -2.60
CA LYS A 140 -19.20 14.70 -2.04
C LYS A 140 -17.71 14.63 -1.68
N GLN A 141 -17.02 15.77 -1.80
CA GLN A 141 -15.63 15.90 -1.38
C GLN A 141 -15.54 15.68 0.15
N PRO A 142 -14.67 14.80 0.63
CA PRO A 142 -14.38 14.64 2.05
C PRO A 142 -13.78 15.92 2.67
N MET A 143 -13.85 16.03 4.00
CA MET A 143 -13.13 17.07 4.74
C MET A 143 -11.62 16.94 4.54
N PRO A 144 -10.84 18.01 4.80
CA PRO A 144 -9.40 17.96 4.71
C PRO A 144 -8.84 16.80 5.55
N LEU A 145 -7.99 15.98 4.94
CA LEU A 145 -7.29 14.87 5.58
C LEU A 145 -5.78 15.07 5.43
N ILE A 146 -5.08 15.14 6.56
CA ILE A 146 -3.62 15.02 6.60
C ILE A 146 -3.28 13.58 6.94
N ALA A 147 -2.54 12.92 6.05
CA ALA A 147 -2.09 11.54 6.21
C ALA A 147 -0.61 11.49 6.56
N VAL A 148 -0.28 10.82 7.66
CA VAL A 148 1.09 10.69 8.17
C VAL A 148 1.40 9.20 8.33
N PRO A 149 2.04 8.57 7.33
CA PRO A 149 2.38 7.16 7.39
C PRO A 149 3.48 6.89 8.43
N THR A 150 3.30 5.83 9.22
CA THR A 150 4.32 5.33 10.16
C THR A 150 4.93 4.01 9.70
N THR A 151 4.61 3.58 8.48
CA THR A 151 5.16 2.40 7.79
C THR A 151 5.51 2.78 6.36
N ALA A 152 6.60 2.25 5.84
CA ALA A 152 7.07 2.47 4.47
C ALA A 152 6.65 1.29 3.58
N GLY A 153 5.36 1.20 3.22
CA GLY A 153 4.86 0.02 2.48
C GLY A 153 3.66 0.32 1.60
N THR A 154 2.54 0.65 2.21
CA THR A 154 1.25 0.71 1.52
C THR A 154 1.08 1.88 0.55
N GLY A 155 1.80 2.99 0.75
CA GLY A 155 1.60 4.22 -0.02
C GLY A 155 0.17 4.78 0.08
N SER A 156 -0.61 4.39 1.11
CA SER A 156 -2.02 4.80 1.23
C SER A 156 -2.20 6.31 1.27
N GLU A 157 -1.21 7.06 1.73
CA GLU A 157 -1.19 8.52 1.74
C GLU A 157 -1.24 9.15 0.33
N THR A 158 -1.02 8.36 -0.74
CA THR A 158 -1.05 8.85 -2.12
C THR A 158 -2.16 8.21 -2.97
N THR A 159 -2.87 7.23 -2.44
CA THR A 159 -3.73 6.38 -3.27
C THR A 159 -5.19 6.81 -3.28
N ILE A 160 -5.87 6.52 -4.39
CA ILE A 160 -7.32 6.64 -4.54
C ILE A 160 -8.09 5.50 -3.87
N ALA A 161 -7.38 4.56 -3.23
CA ALA A 161 -7.94 3.35 -2.65
C ALA A 161 -8.00 3.43 -1.13
N ALA A 162 -9.01 2.82 -0.53
CA ALA A 162 -9.05 2.43 0.86
C ALA A 162 -9.56 0.98 0.96
N VAL A 163 -8.92 0.16 1.79
CA VAL A 163 -9.26 -1.25 1.97
C VAL A 163 -9.74 -1.48 3.40
N ILE A 164 -11.00 -1.87 3.53
CA ILE A 164 -11.66 -2.10 4.83
C ILE A 164 -12.25 -3.50 4.86
N SER A 165 -12.13 -4.18 5.98
CA SER A 165 -12.66 -5.53 6.17
C SER A 165 -14.15 -5.51 6.54
N GLY A 166 -14.91 -6.45 6.00
CA GLY A 166 -16.30 -6.64 6.41
C GLY A 166 -16.39 -7.07 7.87
N THR A 167 -17.24 -6.42 8.68
CA THR A 167 -17.31 -6.66 10.12
C THR A 167 -17.62 -8.12 10.49
N ALA A 168 -18.51 -8.78 9.73
CA ALA A 168 -18.88 -10.17 9.99
C ALA A 168 -18.08 -11.18 9.15
N THR A 169 -17.56 -10.78 8.00
CA THR A 169 -16.96 -11.70 7.00
C THR A 169 -15.45 -11.65 6.98
N HIS A 170 -14.84 -10.62 7.57
CA HIS A 170 -13.41 -10.29 7.49
C HIS A 170 -12.85 -10.21 6.05
N ARG A 171 -13.72 -10.26 5.04
CA ARG A 171 -13.29 -10.11 3.64
C ARG A 171 -12.94 -8.66 3.35
N LYS A 172 -11.80 -8.46 2.74
CA LYS A 172 -11.33 -7.14 2.30
C LYS A 172 -12.24 -6.57 1.21
N ARG A 173 -12.66 -5.33 1.39
CA ARG A 173 -13.53 -4.59 0.47
C ARG A 173 -12.85 -3.28 0.12
N GLN A 174 -12.81 -2.95 -1.16
CA GLN A 174 -12.11 -1.78 -1.68
C GLN A 174 -13.11 -0.65 -1.98
N ILE A 175 -12.71 0.56 -1.62
CA ILE A 175 -13.34 1.81 -2.03
C ILE A 175 -12.33 2.51 -2.93
N LEU A 176 -12.71 2.79 -4.17
CA LEU A 176 -11.83 3.37 -5.18
C LEU A 176 -12.43 4.68 -5.70
N ASP A 177 -11.89 5.81 -5.27
CA ASP A 177 -12.36 7.12 -5.70
C ASP A 177 -11.24 8.16 -5.59
N PRO A 178 -11.00 8.99 -6.62
CA PRO A 178 -10.00 10.06 -6.57
C PRO A 178 -10.13 11.01 -5.38
N LYS A 179 -11.34 11.16 -4.83
CA LYS A 179 -11.62 12.02 -3.67
C LYS A 179 -11.08 11.44 -2.34
N LEU A 180 -10.61 10.18 -2.34
CA LEU A 180 -9.98 9.58 -1.17
C LEU A 180 -8.51 9.98 -1.00
N VAL A 181 -7.89 10.56 -2.02
CA VAL A 181 -6.51 11.04 -1.90
C VAL A 181 -6.46 12.13 -0.83
N PRO A 182 -5.59 11.99 0.19
CA PRO A 182 -5.44 12.98 1.23
C PRO A 182 -5.08 14.37 0.67
N PHE A 183 -5.48 15.41 1.37
CA PHE A 183 -5.11 16.78 1.05
C PHE A 183 -3.61 17.01 1.21
N VAL A 184 -3.05 16.48 2.32
CA VAL A 184 -1.61 16.55 2.64
C VAL A 184 -1.11 15.15 3.01
N ALA A 185 0.11 14.82 2.59
CA ALA A 185 0.92 13.72 3.10
C ALA A 185 2.15 14.28 3.82
N ILE A 186 2.42 13.81 5.05
CA ILE A 186 3.63 14.16 5.80
C ILE A 186 4.46 12.88 5.96
N LEU A 187 5.61 12.84 5.31
CA LEU A 187 6.56 11.73 5.36
C LEU A 187 7.64 12.05 6.41
N ASP A 188 7.37 11.68 7.66
CA ASP A 188 8.27 11.91 8.79
C ASP A 188 8.97 10.61 9.17
N PRO A 189 10.26 10.43 8.85
CA PRO A 189 10.99 9.20 9.11
C PRO A 189 11.15 8.87 10.59
N GLU A 190 11.10 9.85 11.50
CA GLU A 190 11.21 9.62 12.94
C GLU A 190 10.10 8.71 13.46
N LEU A 191 8.91 8.76 12.83
CA LEU A 191 7.78 7.93 13.20
C LEU A 191 7.96 6.45 12.82
N THR A 192 8.92 6.14 11.96
CA THR A 192 9.22 4.77 11.51
C THR A 192 10.37 4.13 12.29
N VAL A 193 11.17 4.89 13.03
CA VAL A 193 12.37 4.41 13.74
C VAL A 193 12.04 3.33 14.77
N GLY A 194 10.88 3.39 15.38
CA GLY A 194 10.41 2.41 16.36
C GLY A 194 9.74 1.17 15.77
N LEU A 195 9.67 1.04 14.45
CA LEU A 195 9.06 -0.11 13.80
C LEU A 195 9.95 -1.35 13.94
N PRO A 196 9.43 -2.52 14.38
CA PRO A 196 10.18 -3.76 14.42
C PRO A 196 10.82 -4.11 13.08
N GLN A 197 12.01 -4.70 13.10
CA GLN A 197 12.79 -5.01 11.89
C GLN A 197 11.99 -5.85 10.87
N GLY A 198 11.33 -6.93 11.32
CA GLY A 198 10.50 -7.75 10.44
C GLY A 198 9.40 -6.94 9.75
N ASN A 199 8.73 -6.03 10.49
CA ASN A 199 7.72 -5.16 9.90
C ASN A 199 8.32 -4.17 8.90
N THR A 200 9.52 -3.64 9.18
CA THR A 200 10.25 -2.77 8.24
C THR A 200 10.52 -3.51 6.92
N ILE A 201 11.00 -4.75 7.00
CA ILE A 201 11.30 -5.58 5.84
C ILE A 201 10.02 -5.92 5.07
N HIS A 202 8.99 -6.43 5.76
CA HIS A 202 7.73 -6.79 5.10
C HIS A 202 7.07 -5.60 4.40
N THR A 203 7.10 -4.42 5.01
CA THR A 203 6.51 -3.22 4.39
C THR A 203 7.36 -2.71 3.24
N ALA A 204 8.68 -2.72 3.32
CA ALA A 204 9.55 -2.34 2.21
C ALA A 204 9.39 -3.30 1.01
N MET A 205 9.24 -4.61 1.26
CA MET A 205 8.95 -5.59 0.21
C MET A 205 7.55 -5.43 -0.38
N ASP A 206 6.58 -4.97 0.40
CA ASP A 206 5.26 -4.55 -0.08
C ASP A 206 5.37 -3.35 -1.04
N ALA A 207 6.12 -2.31 -0.66
CA ALA A 207 6.40 -1.16 -1.53
C ALA A 207 7.13 -1.59 -2.82
N LEU A 208 8.10 -2.50 -2.73
CA LEU A 208 8.77 -3.07 -3.91
C LEU A 208 7.77 -3.82 -4.79
N THR A 209 6.86 -4.58 -4.20
CA THR A 209 5.79 -5.27 -4.94
C THR A 209 4.90 -4.28 -5.69
N HIS A 210 4.46 -3.21 -5.04
CA HIS A 210 3.69 -2.14 -5.66
C HIS A 210 4.44 -1.53 -6.86
N ALA A 211 5.73 -1.20 -6.68
CA ALA A 211 6.55 -0.64 -7.75
C ALA A 211 6.69 -1.60 -8.93
N LEU A 212 7.00 -2.88 -8.68
CA LEU A 212 7.22 -3.86 -9.73
C LEU A 212 5.94 -4.26 -10.45
N GLU A 213 4.82 -4.45 -9.74
CA GLU A 213 3.53 -4.72 -10.38
C GLU A 213 3.05 -3.54 -11.22
N ALA A 214 3.25 -2.31 -10.73
CA ALA A 214 2.99 -1.11 -11.51
C ALA A 214 3.88 -1.05 -12.77
N TYR A 215 5.17 -1.37 -12.62
CA TYR A 215 6.13 -1.33 -13.71
C TYR A 215 5.81 -2.33 -14.81
N VAL A 216 5.50 -3.59 -14.48
CA VAL A 216 5.16 -4.62 -15.49
C VAL A 216 3.71 -4.56 -15.98
N SER A 217 2.89 -3.67 -15.45
CA SER A 217 1.48 -3.49 -15.81
C SER A 217 1.30 -3.12 -17.28
N THR A 218 0.26 -3.65 -17.94
CA THR A 218 -0.11 -3.22 -19.30
C THR A 218 -0.71 -1.81 -19.33
N TYR A 219 -0.95 -1.19 -18.16
CA TYR A 219 -1.36 0.20 -18.01
C TYR A 219 -0.17 1.13 -17.72
N ALA A 220 1.04 0.61 -17.62
CA ALA A 220 2.24 1.41 -17.38
C ALA A 220 2.40 2.54 -18.40
N THR A 221 2.91 3.66 -17.95
CA THR A 221 3.20 4.87 -18.73
C THR A 221 4.61 5.36 -18.39
N PRO A 222 5.22 6.23 -19.22
CA PRO A 222 6.53 6.81 -18.87
C PRO A 222 6.56 7.54 -17.52
N GLU A 223 5.41 8.09 -17.06
CA GLU A 223 5.29 8.71 -15.73
C GLU A 223 5.35 7.66 -14.63
N THR A 224 4.52 6.62 -14.73
CA THR A 224 4.47 5.54 -13.72
C THR A 224 5.75 4.72 -13.70
N ASP A 225 6.41 4.57 -14.84
CA ASP A 225 7.71 3.90 -14.95
C ASP A 225 8.76 4.64 -14.12
N ARG A 226 8.85 5.97 -14.24
CA ARG A 226 9.79 6.77 -13.45
C ARG A 226 9.54 6.61 -11.95
N TYR A 227 8.28 6.65 -11.51
CA TYR A 227 7.95 6.44 -10.08
C TYR A 227 8.37 5.04 -9.61
N ALA A 228 8.06 4.01 -10.38
CA ALA A 228 8.39 2.62 -10.04
C ALA A 228 9.90 2.36 -10.04
N GLU A 229 10.63 2.88 -11.04
CA GLU A 229 12.08 2.78 -11.13
C GLU A 229 12.77 3.46 -9.94
N MET A 230 12.35 4.68 -9.60
CA MET A 230 12.89 5.39 -8.43
C MET A 230 12.58 4.66 -7.13
N ALA A 231 11.34 4.20 -6.94
CA ALA A 231 10.94 3.46 -5.75
C ALA A 231 11.77 2.19 -5.57
N ALA A 232 11.91 1.37 -6.62
CA ALA A 232 12.70 0.15 -6.56
C ALA A 232 14.18 0.45 -6.23
N LYS A 233 14.80 1.42 -6.92
CA LYS A 233 16.17 1.83 -6.64
C LYS A 233 16.37 2.22 -5.18
N MET A 234 15.51 3.11 -4.67
CA MET A 234 15.58 3.58 -3.28
C MET A 234 15.43 2.45 -2.27
N ILE A 235 14.56 1.46 -2.53
CA ILE A 235 14.40 0.28 -1.65
C ILE A 235 15.68 -0.58 -1.68
N TYR A 236 16.25 -0.84 -2.85
CA TYR A 236 17.49 -1.61 -2.99
C TYR A 236 18.69 -0.94 -2.28
N GLU A 237 18.74 0.38 -2.26
CA GLU A 237 19.77 1.15 -1.57
C GLU A 237 19.54 1.20 -0.05
N ALA A 238 18.32 1.50 0.38
CA ALA A 238 18.02 1.81 1.77
C ALA A 238 17.75 0.57 2.64
N LEU A 239 17.06 -0.46 2.12
CA LEU A 239 16.65 -1.60 2.95
C LEU A 239 17.80 -2.38 3.56
N PRO A 240 18.91 -2.67 2.83
CA PRO A 240 20.08 -3.30 3.43
C PRO A 240 20.68 -2.48 4.58
N VAL A 241 20.74 -1.15 4.42
CA VAL A 241 21.29 -0.25 5.46
C VAL A 241 20.36 -0.20 6.68
N VAL A 242 19.06 -0.04 6.49
CA VAL A 242 18.09 0.01 7.61
C VAL A 242 18.04 -1.33 8.38
N ARG A 243 18.35 -2.45 7.72
CA ARG A 243 18.46 -3.74 8.38
C ARG A 243 19.63 -3.77 9.37
N GLU A 244 20.78 -3.22 9.01
CA GLU A 244 21.98 -3.18 9.86
C GLU A 244 21.92 -2.00 10.85
N GLU A 245 21.36 -0.87 10.41
CA GLU A 245 21.22 0.37 11.15
C GLU A 245 19.74 0.77 11.31
N PRO A 246 18.96 0.09 12.16
CA PRO A 246 17.51 0.30 12.25
C PRO A 246 17.06 1.74 12.61
N LYS A 247 17.97 2.54 13.16
CA LYS A 247 17.72 3.94 13.55
C LYS A 247 18.25 4.96 12.54
N ASN A 248 18.75 4.53 11.39
CA ASN A 248 19.24 5.44 10.35
C ASN A 248 18.07 6.21 9.73
N VAL A 249 17.87 7.46 10.19
CA VAL A 249 16.72 8.30 9.84
C VAL A 249 16.72 8.63 8.34
N GLU A 250 17.88 8.88 7.73
CA GLU A 250 18.01 9.18 6.31
C GLU A 250 17.53 8.02 5.44
N MET A 251 17.97 6.81 5.76
CA MET A 251 17.55 5.61 5.00
C MET A 251 16.07 5.26 5.25
N ARG A 252 15.54 5.56 6.44
CA ARG A 252 14.09 5.45 6.70
C ARG A 252 13.28 6.46 5.92
N GLU A 253 13.78 7.68 5.76
CA GLU A 253 13.17 8.69 4.87
C GLU A 253 13.14 8.16 3.43
N GLN A 254 14.25 7.60 2.97
CA GLN A 254 14.34 7.01 1.63
C GLN A 254 13.32 5.89 1.42
N LEU A 255 13.11 5.00 2.41
CA LEU A 255 12.06 3.97 2.35
C LEU A 255 10.64 4.58 2.33
N LEU A 256 10.35 5.62 3.12
CA LEU A 256 9.06 6.32 3.09
C LEU A 256 8.80 6.95 1.72
N VAL A 257 9.79 7.65 1.17
CA VAL A 257 9.69 8.25 -0.17
C VAL A 257 9.51 7.17 -1.23
N ALA A 258 10.22 6.04 -1.12
CA ALA A 258 10.04 4.91 -2.03
C ALA A 258 8.62 4.35 -1.98
N SER A 259 8.06 4.16 -0.79
CA SER A 259 6.66 3.72 -0.59
C SER A 259 5.67 4.72 -1.21
N PHE A 260 5.89 6.02 -0.99
CA PHE A 260 5.10 7.09 -1.60
C PHE A 260 5.14 7.02 -3.14
N LEU A 261 6.33 6.90 -3.73
CA LEU A 261 6.49 6.79 -5.19
C LEU A 261 5.86 5.52 -5.76
N ALA A 262 6.01 4.38 -5.06
CA ALA A 262 5.31 3.14 -5.42
C ALA A 262 3.79 3.33 -5.40
N GLY A 263 3.27 4.04 -4.39
CA GLY A 263 1.88 4.45 -4.28
C GLY A 263 1.41 5.30 -5.47
N MET A 264 2.23 6.28 -5.87
CA MET A 264 1.99 7.12 -7.04
C MET A 264 1.96 6.30 -8.35
N ALA A 265 2.77 5.24 -8.46
CA ALA A 265 2.77 4.36 -9.61
C ALA A 265 1.51 3.49 -9.64
N PHE A 266 1.28 2.66 -8.59
CA PHE A 266 0.23 1.65 -8.67
C PHE A 266 -1.19 2.23 -8.56
N THR A 267 -1.39 3.40 -7.95
CA THR A 267 -2.71 4.07 -7.98
C THR A 267 -3.16 4.41 -9.41
N ARG A 268 -2.23 4.43 -10.37
CA ARG A 268 -2.47 4.69 -11.80
C ARG A 268 -2.55 3.42 -12.65
N THR A 269 -1.83 2.38 -12.25
CA THR A 269 -1.66 1.16 -13.03
C THR A 269 -2.36 -0.06 -12.43
N TYR A 270 -2.96 0.06 -11.26
CA TYR A 270 -3.41 -1.05 -10.41
C TYR A 270 -2.24 -1.96 -9.99
N VAL A 271 -2.58 -2.98 -9.21
CA VAL A 271 -1.70 -4.08 -8.77
C VAL A 271 -1.88 -5.31 -9.67
N GLY A 272 -1.29 -6.44 -9.31
CA GLY A 272 -1.33 -7.67 -10.11
C GLY A 272 -1.57 -8.93 -9.29
N TYR A 273 -0.98 -10.05 -9.74
CA TYR A 273 -1.20 -11.36 -9.12
C TYR A 273 -0.53 -11.52 -7.76
N VAL A 274 0.56 -10.78 -7.46
CA VAL A 274 1.14 -10.82 -6.11
C VAL A 274 0.08 -10.40 -5.11
N HIS A 275 -0.53 -9.25 -5.33
CA HIS A 275 -1.60 -8.75 -4.47
C HIS A 275 -2.87 -9.62 -4.51
N ALA A 276 -3.28 -10.12 -5.68
CA ALA A 276 -4.47 -10.95 -5.78
C ALA A 276 -4.36 -12.23 -4.94
N PHE A 277 -3.20 -12.91 -4.97
CA PHE A 277 -2.95 -14.07 -4.12
C PHE A 277 -2.77 -13.67 -2.65
N ALA A 278 -2.01 -12.61 -2.36
CA ALA A 278 -1.79 -12.14 -0.99
C ALA A 278 -3.08 -11.69 -0.30
N HIS A 279 -4.01 -11.06 -1.01
CA HIS A 279 -5.33 -10.68 -0.48
C HIS A 279 -6.15 -11.92 -0.10
N SER A 280 -6.18 -12.93 -0.97
CA SER A 280 -6.91 -14.18 -0.66
C SER A 280 -6.28 -14.92 0.51
N ILE A 281 -4.94 -15.08 0.52
CA ILE A 281 -4.22 -15.76 1.59
C ILE A 281 -4.37 -14.99 2.91
N GLY A 282 -4.10 -13.68 2.91
CA GLY A 282 -4.21 -12.86 4.12
C GLY A 282 -5.62 -12.80 4.69
N GLY A 283 -6.64 -12.66 3.82
CA GLY A 283 -8.03 -12.60 4.24
C GLY A 283 -8.59 -13.91 4.80
N ARG A 284 -8.02 -15.05 4.42
CA ARG A 284 -8.47 -16.38 4.88
C ARG A 284 -7.70 -16.90 6.09
N TYR A 285 -6.40 -16.63 6.13
CA TYR A 285 -5.49 -17.29 7.09
C TYR A 285 -4.79 -16.31 8.01
N GLY A 286 -5.08 -15.00 7.90
CA GLY A 286 -4.48 -13.99 8.78
C GLY A 286 -3.00 -13.73 8.52
N VAL A 287 -2.44 -14.19 7.39
CA VAL A 287 -1.06 -13.89 7.00
C VAL A 287 -0.90 -12.38 6.82
N ALA A 288 0.13 -11.81 7.41
CA ALA A 288 0.41 -10.38 7.27
C ALA A 288 0.63 -10.01 5.79
N HIS A 289 -0.02 -8.93 5.33
CA HIS A 289 -0.09 -8.56 3.91
C HIS A 289 1.29 -8.41 3.26
N GLY A 290 2.20 -7.64 3.88
CA GLY A 290 3.56 -7.45 3.35
C GLY A 290 4.40 -8.74 3.35
N LEU A 291 4.16 -9.64 4.31
CA LEU A 291 4.79 -10.96 4.32
C LEU A 291 4.32 -11.81 3.14
N ALA A 292 3.01 -11.88 2.91
CA ALA A 292 2.46 -12.62 1.78
C ALA A 292 2.98 -12.08 0.43
N ASN A 293 3.02 -10.75 0.28
CA ASN A 293 3.59 -10.11 -0.91
C ASN A 293 5.07 -10.43 -1.08
N ALA A 294 5.88 -10.36 -0.02
CA ALA A 294 7.31 -10.67 -0.06
C ALA A 294 7.58 -12.10 -0.55
N VAL A 295 6.87 -13.09 0.00
CA VAL A 295 7.03 -14.51 -0.37
C VAL A 295 6.61 -14.76 -1.82
N LEU A 296 5.51 -14.16 -2.28
CA LEU A 296 4.96 -14.38 -3.62
C LEU A 296 5.74 -13.65 -4.73
N LEU A 297 6.35 -12.51 -4.42
CA LEU A 297 6.93 -11.60 -5.41
C LEU A 297 7.96 -12.24 -6.34
N PRO A 298 9.02 -12.93 -5.85
CA PRO A 298 10.03 -13.51 -6.73
C PRO A 298 9.45 -14.56 -7.68
N HIS A 299 8.52 -15.38 -7.22
CA HIS A 299 7.88 -16.42 -8.03
C HIS A 299 7.03 -15.82 -9.17
N ILE A 300 6.30 -14.74 -8.89
CA ILE A 300 5.44 -14.11 -9.88
C ILE A 300 6.27 -13.31 -10.89
N MET A 301 7.33 -12.64 -10.45
CA MET A 301 8.26 -11.98 -11.37
C MET A 301 8.97 -13.01 -12.27
N ALA A 302 9.34 -14.19 -11.75
CA ALA A 302 9.86 -15.30 -12.55
C ALA A 302 8.84 -15.77 -13.60
N TYR A 303 7.57 -15.87 -13.23
CA TYR A 303 6.51 -16.22 -14.20
C TYR A 303 6.35 -15.17 -15.29
N TYR A 304 6.65 -13.90 -15.02
CA TYR A 304 6.56 -12.82 -15.99
C TYR A 304 7.79 -12.67 -16.89
N LEU A 305 8.94 -13.31 -16.58
CA LEU A 305 10.16 -13.24 -17.38
C LEU A 305 9.91 -13.36 -18.88
N PRO A 306 9.18 -14.38 -19.40
CA PRO A 306 9.03 -14.56 -20.86
C PRO A 306 8.35 -13.41 -21.60
N VAL A 307 7.62 -12.54 -20.87
CA VAL A 307 6.85 -11.43 -21.47
C VAL A 307 7.31 -10.05 -20.99
N SER A 308 8.21 -10.00 -20.01
CA SER A 308 8.66 -8.75 -19.38
C SER A 308 10.19 -8.64 -19.29
N THR A 309 10.94 -9.51 -20.01
CA THR A 309 12.41 -9.53 -20.00
C THR A 309 13.04 -8.13 -20.18
N PRO A 310 12.68 -7.30 -21.18
CA PRO A 310 13.31 -5.99 -21.36
C PRO A 310 13.09 -5.08 -20.13
N ARG A 311 11.89 -5.12 -19.55
CA ARG A 311 11.55 -4.29 -18.39
C ARG A 311 12.30 -4.73 -17.13
N LEU A 312 12.36 -6.04 -16.87
CA LEU A 312 13.09 -6.59 -15.71
C LEU A 312 14.61 -6.43 -15.86
N ALA A 313 15.15 -6.55 -17.07
CA ALA A 313 16.55 -6.25 -17.36
C ALA A 313 16.89 -4.77 -17.13
N ARG A 314 15.99 -3.85 -17.51
CA ARG A 314 16.12 -2.42 -17.21
C ARG A 314 16.10 -2.16 -15.71
N MET A 315 15.21 -2.82 -14.98
CA MET A 315 15.14 -2.70 -13.53
C MET A 315 16.42 -3.19 -12.84
N ALA A 316 17.03 -4.30 -13.34
CA ALA A 316 18.35 -4.76 -12.88
C ALA A 316 19.42 -3.66 -12.99
N GLN A 317 19.47 -2.96 -14.14
CA GLN A 317 20.41 -1.85 -14.35
C GLN A 317 20.17 -0.71 -13.37
N ILE A 318 18.89 -0.32 -13.15
CA ILE A 318 18.52 0.78 -12.25
C ILE A 318 18.89 0.45 -10.81
N CYS A 319 18.68 -0.79 -10.39
CA CYS A 319 19.01 -1.27 -9.04
C CYS A 319 20.50 -1.69 -8.88
N GLY A 320 21.33 -1.53 -9.91
CA GLY A 320 22.76 -1.83 -9.83
C GLY A 320 23.09 -3.33 -9.67
N ILE A 321 22.20 -4.24 -10.14
CA ILE A 321 22.30 -5.68 -9.86
C ILE A 321 23.23 -6.41 -10.83
N SER A 322 23.35 -6.00 -12.07
CA SER A 322 24.21 -6.71 -13.03
C SER A 322 24.90 -5.78 -14.01
N GLY A 323 26.14 -6.15 -14.37
CA GLY A 323 26.97 -5.45 -15.36
C GLY A 323 26.60 -5.78 -16.83
N ASP A 324 27.62 -5.97 -17.69
CA ASP A 324 27.52 -6.09 -19.16
C ASP A 324 27.02 -7.47 -19.68
N SER A 325 26.08 -8.11 -18.99
CA SER A 325 25.44 -9.36 -19.45
C SER A 325 24.33 -9.09 -20.46
N ASP A 326 23.89 -10.12 -21.19
CA ASP A 326 22.74 -10.03 -22.05
C ASP A 326 21.45 -9.72 -21.29
N GLU A 327 20.44 -9.22 -22.00
CA GLU A 327 19.17 -8.77 -21.41
C GLU A 327 18.44 -9.86 -20.60
N SER A 328 18.47 -11.10 -21.10
CA SER A 328 17.83 -12.24 -20.45
C SER A 328 18.52 -12.61 -19.13
N THR A 329 19.86 -12.57 -19.10
CA THR A 329 20.67 -12.81 -17.91
C THR A 329 20.42 -11.71 -16.85
N ARG A 330 20.41 -10.43 -17.26
CA ARG A 330 20.06 -9.33 -16.35
C ARG A 330 18.69 -9.49 -15.74
N ALA A 331 17.67 -9.82 -16.55
CA ALA A 331 16.31 -9.99 -16.06
C ALA A 331 16.20 -11.13 -15.03
N ARG A 332 16.90 -12.26 -15.24
CA ARG A 332 16.97 -13.36 -14.26
C ARG A 332 17.68 -12.93 -12.99
N ALA A 333 18.84 -12.29 -13.09
CA ALA A 333 19.59 -11.78 -11.96
C ALA A 333 18.75 -10.82 -11.08
N PHE A 334 17.90 -9.99 -11.71
CA PHE A 334 16.97 -9.15 -10.97
C PHE A 334 15.98 -9.96 -10.16
N VAL A 335 15.35 -10.97 -10.76
CA VAL A 335 14.38 -11.84 -10.03
C VAL A 335 15.06 -12.59 -8.89
N GLU A 336 16.27 -13.10 -9.11
CA GLU A 336 17.08 -13.76 -8.08
C GLU A 336 17.47 -12.82 -6.94
N SER A 337 17.74 -11.55 -7.25
CA SER A 337 18.06 -10.55 -6.22
C SER A 337 16.87 -10.24 -5.30
N ILE A 338 15.63 -10.33 -5.78
CA ILE A 338 14.43 -10.20 -4.93
C ILE A 338 14.37 -11.36 -3.91
N ALA A 339 14.64 -12.60 -4.38
CA ALA A 339 14.69 -13.77 -3.49
C ALA A 339 15.81 -13.64 -2.46
N ALA A 340 17.00 -13.18 -2.88
CA ALA A 340 18.14 -12.93 -1.99
C ALA A 340 17.82 -11.85 -0.94
N MET A 341 17.09 -10.79 -1.31
CA MET A 341 16.63 -9.75 -0.38
C MET A 341 15.66 -10.32 0.66
N ASN A 342 14.74 -11.18 0.27
CA ASN A 342 13.87 -11.91 1.18
C ASN A 342 14.69 -12.77 2.17
N GLN A 343 15.61 -13.59 1.65
CA GLN A 343 16.43 -14.48 2.46
C GLN A 343 17.25 -13.70 3.49
N THR A 344 17.94 -12.64 3.06
CA THR A 344 18.72 -11.80 3.97
C THR A 344 17.86 -11.02 4.96
N GLY A 345 16.61 -10.74 4.60
CA GLY A 345 15.61 -10.13 5.46
C GLY A 345 14.92 -11.09 6.43
N GLY A 346 15.20 -12.39 6.37
CA GLY A 346 14.55 -13.38 7.21
C GLY A 346 13.09 -13.66 6.84
N VAL A 347 12.69 -13.34 5.60
CA VAL A 347 11.39 -13.70 5.07
C VAL A 347 11.37 -15.21 4.80
N PRO A 348 10.38 -15.96 5.30
CA PRO A 348 10.31 -17.40 5.09
C PRO A 348 10.03 -17.72 3.61
N GLU A 349 10.50 -18.89 3.16
CA GLU A 349 10.19 -19.36 1.81
C GLU A 349 8.73 -19.78 1.64
N ARG A 350 8.06 -20.16 2.74
CA ARG A 350 6.69 -20.67 2.78
C ARG A 350 5.86 -19.95 3.84
N LEU A 351 4.57 -19.87 3.58
CA LEU A 351 3.59 -19.29 4.49
C LEU A 351 2.99 -20.43 5.35
N ALA A 352 3.43 -20.53 6.59
CA ALA A 352 3.06 -21.62 7.50
C ALA A 352 1.54 -21.69 7.77
N GLU A 353 0.87 -20.55 7.72
CA GLU A 353 -0.58 -20.43 7.94
C GLU A 353 -1.41 -20.81 6.71
N PHE A 354 -0.78 -20.94 5.53
CA PHE A 354 -1.50 -21.25 4.27
C PHE A 354 -1.49 -22.75 3.97
N PRO A 355 -2.58 -23.50 4.24
CA PRO A 355 -2.61 -24.94 4.07
C PRO A 355 -2.72 -25.35 2.60
N ARG A 356 -2.00 -26.40 2.21
CA ARG A 356 -1.98 -26.95 0.83
C ARG A 356 -3.38 -27.32 0.31
N ALA A 357 -4.26 -27.80 1.19
CA ALA A 357 -5.62 -28.20 0.83
C ALA A 357 -6.48 -27.03 0.29
N GLU A 358 -6.11 -25.81 0.59
CA GLU A 358 -6.87 -24.59 0.28
C GLU A 358 -6.40 -23.86 -0.99
N ILE A 359 -5.42 -24.41 -1.69
CA ILE A 359 -4.86 -23.80 -2.92
C ILE A 359 -5.95 -23.47 -3.95
N ASP A 360 -6.92 -24.36 -4.18
CA ASP A 360 -7.98 -24.14 -5.17
C ASP A 360 -8.92 -22.99 -4.79
N ALA A 361 -9.17 -22.82 -3.49
CA ALA A 361 -9.97 -21.71 -2.99
C ALA A 361 -9.25 -20.38 -3.19
N VAL A 362 -7.96 -20.32 -2.88
CA VAL A 362 -7.12 -19.14 -3.12
C VAL A 362 -7.04 -18.80 -4.61
N ILE A 363 -6.81 -19.78 -5.49
CA ILE A 363 -6.80 -19.56 -6.95
C ILE A 363 -8.14 -18.99 -7.43
N LYS A 364 -9.25 -19.54 -6.94
CA LYS A 364 -10.59 -19.07 -7.32
C LYS A 364 -10.79 -17.60 -6.96
N GLU A 365 -10.47 -17.22 -5.74
CA GLU A 365 -10.64 -15.84 -5.25
C GLU A 365 -9.70 -14.87 -5.96
N ALA A 366 -8.42 -15.20 -6.06
CA ALA A 366 -7.43 -14.37 -6.75
C ALA A 366 -7.80 -14.16 -8.24
N PHE A 367 -8.32 -15.18 -8.92
CA PHE A 367 -8.77 -15.04 -10.29
C PHE A 367 -10.04 -14.18 -10.41
N GLN A 368 -10.95 -14.27 -9.44
CA GLN A 368 -12.14 -13.40 -9.40
C GLN A 368 -11.74 -11.92 -9.22
N GLU A 369 -10.73 -11.65 -8.42
CA GLU A 369 -10.22 -10.31 -8.20
C GLU A 369 -9.44 -9.78 -9.42
N CYS A 370 -8.51 -10.57 -9.94
CA CYS A 370 -7.56 -10.15 -10.97
C CYS A 370 -8.17 -10.11 -12.38
N HIS A 371 -8.96 -11.16 -12.76
CA HIS A 371 -9.41 -11.31 -14.14
C HIS A 371 -10.43 -10.23 -14.54
N GLY A 372 -10.08 -9.46 -15.58
CA GLY A 372 -10.89 -8.33 -16.06
C GLY A 372 -10.74 -7.07 -15.22
N THR A 373 -9.92 -7.08 -14.16
CA THR A 373 -9.66 -5.93 -13.29
C THR A 373 -8.20 -5.49 -13.36
N TYR A 374 -7.24 -6.40 -13.14
CA TYR A 374 -5.83 -6.06 -13.06
C TYR A 374 -5.12 -6.20 -14.43
N PRO A 375 -4.37 -5.18 -14.84
CA PRO A 375 -3.71 -5.13 -16.15
C PRO A 375 -2.37 -5.86 -16.15
N VAL A 376 -2.39 -7.16 -15.85
CA VAL A 376 -1.20 -8.00 -15.75
C VAL A 376 -0.61 -8.33 -17.13
N PRO A 377 0.72 -8.48 -17.25
CA PRO A 377 1.38 -8.77 -18.53
C PRO A 377 1.10 -10.20 -19.04
N ARG A 378 0.89 -11.14 -18.09
CA ARG A 378 0.61 -12.55 -18.40
C ARG A 378 -0.39 -13.11 -17.40
N TYR A 379 -1.49 -13.68 -17.91
CA TYR A 379 -2.49 -14.32 -17.06
C TYR A 379 -2.07 -15.74 -16.67
N TYR A 380 -2.25 -16.09 -15.39
CA TYR A 380 -2.09 -17.45 -14.91
C TYR A 380 -3.16 -18.39 -15.43
N THR A 381 -2.76 -19.61 -15.78
CA THR A 381 -3.67 -20.77 -15.88
C THR A 381 -3.82 -21.41 -14.50
N ARG A 382 -4.92 -22.17 -14.27
CA ARG A 382 -5.09 -22.88 -12.99
C ARG A 382 -3.91 -23.83 -12.66
N PRO A 383 -3.38 -24.65 -13.61
CA PRO A 383 -2.20 -25.48 -13.32
C PRO A 383 -0.95 -24.66 -12.95
N ALA A 384 -0.68 -23.57 -13.65
CA ALA A 384 0.47 -22.71 -13.34
C ALA A 384 0.32 -22.01 -11.97
N ALA A 385 -0.88 -21.55 -11.63
CA ALA A 385 -1.16 -20.96 -10.32
C ALA A 385 -1.01 -21.98 -9.20
N ARG A 386 -1.49 -23.22 -9.41
CA ARG A 386 -1.32 -24.32 -8.46
C ARG A 386 0.14 -24.63 -8.23
N ALA A 387 0.93 -24.81 -9.31
CA ALA A 387 2.37 -25.09 -9.22
C ALA A 387 3.14 -23.99 -8.47
N LEU A 388 2.73 -22.74 -8.60
CA LEU A 388 3.29 -21.64 -7.81
C LEU A 388 2.90 -21.75 -6.34
N LEU A 389 1.62 -21.92 -6.04
CA LEU A 389 1.13 -21.91 -4.65
C LEU A 389 1.61 -23.14 -3.86
N GLU A 390 1.89 -24.27 -4.53
CA GLU A 390 2.51 -25.45 -3.92
C GLU A 390 3.96 -25.19 -3.45
N GLN A 391 4.65 -24.20 -3.99
CA GLN A 391 5.99 -23.82 -3.53
C GLN A 391 5.95 -22.95 -2.27
N VAL A 392 4.86 -22.21 -2.06
CA VAL A 392 4.76 -21.20 -0.98
C VAL A 392 3.77 -21.58 0.14
N CYS A 393 2.97 -22.64 -0.02
CA CYS A 393 2.08 -23.13 1.04
C CYS A 393 2.83 -23.87 2.13
N ALA A 394 2.19 -24.10 3.28
CA ALA A 394 2.68 -24.99 4.32
C ALA A 394 2.98 -26.41 3.75
N GLU A 395 3.92 -27.10 4.38
CA GLU A 395 4.30 -28.47 4.00
C GLU A 395 3.17 -29.49 4.19
#